data_dbcbba0d0e9e2fb6e42effd1b5c6c541
#
_entry.id   dbcbba0d0e9e2fb6e42effd1b5c6c541
#
_cell.length_a   1.000
_cell.length_b   1.000
_cell.length_c   1.000
_cell.angle_alpha   90.00
_cell.angle_beta   90.00
_cell.angle_gamma   90.00
#
_symmetry.space_group_name_H-M   'P 1'
#
loop_
_entity.id
_entity.type
_entity.pdbx_description
1 polymer ?
#
loop_
_entity_poly.entity_id
_entity_poly.type
_entity_poly.pdbx_seq_one_letter_code
_entity_poly.pdbx_strand_id
1 'polypeptide(L)'
;MKEISSKLLSGRKDCLDCVKTLIGRAQQRVYIIGQDLEAELYNHRDIYDHLTQMATQNRKTDIRLIAHDTQVATSNGHYLILLAQKLPTFAQIRITSDPDHRKFSENWLIVDDDAFMRLGNPFQYEGNFDTDNRLDCRSLAEDFIDIWEASQQDQNTRRLSL
;
A
#
# COMPACT_ATOMS: atom_id res chain seq x y z
N MET A 1 -17.41 7.59 25.65
CA MET A 1 -17.34 8.49 24.49
C MET A 1 -16.61 7.80 23.35
N LYS A 2 -17.25 7.71 22.21
CA LYS A 2 -16.66 7.01 21.07
C LYS A 2 -15.56 7.87 20.47
N GLU A 3 -14.34 7.37 20.36
CA GLU A 3 -13.30 8.07 19.64
C GLU A 3 -13.69 8.25 18.18
N ILE A 4 -13.30 9.40 17.62
CA ILE A 4 -13.48 9.65 16.20
C ILE A 4 -12.50 8.76 15.46
N SER A 5 -13.02 7.75 14.75
CA SER A 5 -12.21 6.79 14.00
C SER A 5 -11.81 7.31 12.61
N SER A 6 -12.52 8.34 12.13
CA SER A 6 -12.35 8.92 10.79
C SER A 6 -11.81 10.34 10.89
N LYS A 7 -10.88 10.69 9.99
CA LYS A 7 -10.27 12.01 9.98
C LYS A 7 -9.87 12.42 8.56
N LEU A 8 -9.95 13.73 8.30
CA LEU A 8 -9.42 14.32 7.08
C LEU A 8 -7.90 14.45 7.18
N LEU A 9 -7.24 14.27 6.05
CA LEU A 9 -5.80 14.39 5.92
C LEU A 9 -5.47 15.58 5.03
N SER A 10 -4.51 16.39 5.46
CA SER A 10 -4.02 17.51 4.69
C SER A 10 -2.52 17.68 4.94
N GLY A 11 -1.74 17.52 3.87
CA GLY A 11 -0.30 17.68 3.90
C GLY A 11 0.47 16.38 4.07
N ARG A 12 1.73 16.44 3.66
CA ARG A 12 2.62 15.27 3.64
C ARG A 12 2.81 14.66 5.03
N LYS A 13 3.01 15.50 6.03
CA LYS A 13 3.23 15.03 7.39
C LYS A 13 2.04 14.23 7.93
N ASP A 14 0.84 14.76 7.75
CA ASP A 14 -0.38 14.07 8.18
C ASP A 14 -0.51 12.71 7.51
N CYS A 15 -0.25 12.66 6.20
CA CYS A 15 -0.34 11.41 5.45
C CYS A 15 0.73 10.42 5.88
N LEU A 16 1.96 10.87 6.11
CA LEU A 16 3.04 10.00 6.57
C LEU A 16 2.73 9.44 7.97
N ASP A 17 2.26 10.27 8.88
CA ASP A 17 1.88 9.84 10.22
C ASP A 17 0.75 8.81 10.14
N CYS A 18 -0.22 9.03 9.26
CA CYS A 18 -1.31 8.08 9.03
C CYS A 18 -0.81 6.74 8.51
N VAL A 19 0.06 6.75 7.50
CA VAL A 19 0.66 5.53 6.95
C VAL A 19 1.37 4.74 8.04
N LYS A 20 2.21 5.38 8.83
CA LYS A 20 2.96 4.72 9.89
C LYS A 20 2.04 4.17 10.98
N THR A 21 0.99 4.92 11.32
CA THR A 21 0.01 4.47 12.31
C THR A 21 -0.76 3.24 11.81
N LEU A 22 -1.26 3.28 10.58
CA LEU A 22 -2.04 2.17 10.04
C LEU A 22 -1.18 0.93 9.81
N ILE A 23 -0.01 1.07 9.21
CA ILE A 23 0.89 -0.06 9.00
C ILE A 23 1.38 -0.62 10.32
N GLY A 24 1.65 0.25 11.31
CA GLY A 24 2.10 -0.18 12.64
C GLY A 24 1.09 -1.05 13.39
N ARG A 25 -0.20 -0.97 13.03
CA ARG A 25 -1.23 -1.82 13.62
C ARG A 25 -1.61 -3.03 12.76
N ALA A 26 -1.03 -3.15 11.55
CA ALA A 26 -1.35 -4.23 10.63
C ALA A 26 -0.96 -5.59 11.22
N GLN A 27 -1.84 -6.57 11.08
CA GLN A 27 -1.63 -7.92 11.59
C GLN A 27 -1.61 -8.98 10.51
N GLN A 28 -2.31 -8.77 9.39
CA GLN A 28 -2.42 -9.77 8.36
C GLN A 28 -2.38 -9.23 6.94
N ARG A 29 -3.11 -8.14 6.65
CA ARG A 29 -3.32 -7.70 5.28
C ARG A 29 -2.91 -6.24 5.10
N VAL A 30 -2.08 -5.97 4.07
CA VAL A 30 -1.73 -4.61 3.67
C VAL A 30 -1.82 -4.54 2.15
N TYR A 31 -2.75 -3.73 1.64
CA TYR A 31 -2.90 -3.45 0.23
C TYR A 31 -2.60 -1.99 -0.03
N ILE A 32 -1.73 -1.74 -1.00
CA ILE A 32 -1.33 -0.38 -1.38
C ILE A 32 -1.49 -0.21 -2.88
N ILE A 33 -2.18 0.83 -3.31
CA ILE A 33 -2.23 1.24 -4.70
C ILE A 33 -1.86 2.71 -4.83
N GLY A 34 -0.96 3.02 -5.74
CA GLY A 34 -0.51 4.37 -6.03
C GLY A 34 0.13 4.47 -7.39
N GLN A 35 0.86 5.55 -7.63
CA GLN A 35 1.46 5.85 -8.93
C GLN A 35 2.80 5.13 -9.13
N ASP A 36 3.69 5.20 -8.13
CA ASP A 36 5.06 4.72 -8.23
C ASP A 36 5.63 4.19 -6.90
N LEU A 37 4.77 3.70 -6.01
CA LEU A 37 5.10 3.26 -4.65
C LEU A 37 5.45 4.41 -3.70
N GLU A 38 5.15 5.64 -4.07
CA GLU A 38 5.24 6.86 -3.26
C GLU A 38 6.32 6.80 -2.17
N ALA A 39 7.58 7.03 -2.55
CA ALA A 39 8.72 6.92 -1.65
C ALA A 39 8.58 7.76 -0.38
N GLU A 40 8.03 8.97 -0.49
CA GLU A 40 7.82 9.87 0.64
C GLU A 40 6.94 9.24 1.73
N LEU A 41 5.99 8.39 1.34
CA LEU A 41 5.07 7.75 2.28
C LEU A 41 5.54 6.37 2.73
N TYR A 42 6.16 5.59 1.83
CA TYR A 42 6.36 4.17 2.08
C TYR A 42 7.82 3.73 2.12
N ASN A 43 8.77 4.53 1.60
CA ASN A 43 10.17 4.13 1.60
C ASN A 43 10.83 4.45 2.93
N HIS A 44 10.43 3.74 3.98
CA HIS A 44 10.93 3.93 5.34
C HIS A 44 11.27 2.58 5.97
N ARG A 45 12.38 2.54 6.69
CA ARG A 45 12.87 1.31 7.29
C ARG A 45 11.93 0.76 8.35
N ASP A 46 11.30 1.61 9.15
CA ASP A 46 10.37 1.18 10.18
C ASP A 46 9.14 0.48 9.59
N ILE A 47 8.68 0.93 8.41
CA ILE A 47 7.61 0.26 7.68
C ILE A 47 8.08 -1.12 7.21
N TYR A 48 9.26 -1.19 6.61
CA TYR A 48 9.85 -2.45 6.17
C TYR A 48 9.99 -3.44 7.34
N ASP A 49 10.51 -2.97 8.45
CA ASP A 49 10.73 -3.83 9.63
C ASP A 49 9.41 -4.37 10.17
N HIS A 50 8.38 -3.52 10.24
CA HIS A 50 7.07 -3.96 10.72
C HIS A 50 6.44 -5.00 9.80
N LEU A 51 6.50 -4.78 8.48
CA LEU A 51 5.93 -5.72 7.51
C LEU A 51 6.69 -7.05 7.50
N THR A 52 8.00 -7.00 7.66
CA THR A 52 8.83 -8.21 7.79
C THR A 52 8.44 -8.98 9.04
N GLN A 53 8.28 -8.31 10.16
CA GLN A 53 7.87 -8.95 11.41
C GLN A 53 6.47 -9.56 11.29
N MET A 54 5.54 -8.84 10.66
CA MET A 54 4.18 -9.35 10.42
C MET A 54 4.23 -10.66 9.63
N ALA A 55 5.02 -10.72 8.55
CA ALA A 55 5.15 -11.92 7.74
C ALA A 55 5.80 -13.08 8.53
N THR A 56 6.74 -12.78 9.41
CA THR A 56 7.38 -13.78 10.25
C THR A 56 6.43 -14.39 11.26
N GLN A 57 5.53 -13.57 11.80
CA GLN A 57 4.62 -13.97 12.87
C GLN A 57 3.30 -14.56 12.39
N ASN A 58 2.90 -14.27 11.15
CA ASN A 58 1.60 -14.68 10.63
C ASN A 58 1.74 -15.27 9.22
N ARG A 59 1.48 -16.56 9.09
CA ARG A 59 1.55 -17.27 7.81
C ARG A 59 0.50 -16.80 6.80
N LYS A 60 -0.56 -16.16 7.26
CA LYS A 60 -1.63 -15.63 6.41
C LYS A 60 -1.35 -14.21 5.94
N THR A 61 -0.17 -13.67 6.21
CA THR A 61 0.21 -12.34 5.77
C THR A 61 0.05 -12.20 4.26
N ASP A 62 -0.65 -11.15 3.86
CA ASP A 62 -0.95 -10.86 2.46
C ASP A 62 -0.66 -9.38 2.19
N ILE A 63 0.45 -9.12 1.52
CA ILE A 63 0.89 -7.77 1.18
C ILE A 63 0.87 -7.64 -0.34
N ARG A 64 0.01 -6.77 -0.86
CA ARG A 64 -0.14 -6.56 -2.29
C ARG A 64 0.02 -5.08 -2.62
N LEU A 65 0.86 -4.81 -3.60
CA LEU A 65 1.23 -3.47 -4.02
C LEU A 65 0.93 -3.32 -5.50
N ILE A 66 0.18 -2.27 -5.86
CA ILE A 66 -0.10 -1.93 -7.25
C ILE A 66 0.49 -0.56 -7.54
N ALA A 67 1.24 -0.45 -8.62
CA ALA A 67 1.74 0.82 -9.13
C ALA A 67 1.51 0.90 -10.64
N HIS A 68 1.59 2.12 -11.19
CA HIS A 68 1.59 2.28 -12.64
C HIS A 68 2.99 2.08 -13.20
N ASP A 69 4.02 2.42 -12.41
CA ASP A 69 5.42 2.33 -12.82
C ASP A 69 6.29 2.17 -11.57
N THR A 70 7.28 1.29 -11.63
CA THR A 70 8.24 1.07 -10.53
C THR A 70 9.67 1.43 -10.92
N GLN A 71 9.87 2.04 -12.08
CA GLN A 71 11.23 2.28 -12.60
C GLN A 71 12.04 3.19 -11.67
N VAL A 72 11.45 4.29 -11.21
CA VAL A 72 12.13 5.22 -10.30
C VAL A 72 12.41 4.54 -8.95
N ALA A 73 11.43 3.83 -8.41
CA ALA A 73 11.59 3.11 -7.15
C ALA A 73 12.70 2.06 -7.23
N THR A 74 12.77 1.33 -8.36
CA THR A 74 13.80 0.32 -8.57
C THR A 74 15.19 0.97 -8.70
N SER A 75 15.30 2.07 -9.45
CA SER A 75 16.57 2.75 -9.68
C SER A 75 17.13 3.40 -8.43
N ASN A 76 16.25 3.99 -7.62
CA ASN A 76 16.66 4.72 -6.41
C ASN A 76 16.75 3.83 -5.16
N GLY A 77 16.28 2.59 -5.26
CA GLY A 77 16.12 1.72 -4.10
C GLY A 77 14.86 2.06 -3.31
N HIS A 78 14.11 1.03 -2.95
CA HIS A 78 12.87 1.21 -2.21
C HIS A 78 12.65 0.00 -1.29
N TYR A 79 12.31 0.26 -0.04
CA TYR A 79 12.10 -0.80 0.95
C TYR A 79 10.98 -1.76 0.57
N LEU A 80 9.91 -1.28 -0.10
CA LEU A 80 8.84 -2.18 -0.53
C LEU A 80 9.29 -3.12 -1.65
N ILE A 81 10.17 -2.68 -2.53
CA ILE A 81 10.75 -3.55 -3.54
C ILE A 81 11.65 -4.59 -2.88
N LEU A 82 12.48 -4.17 -1.94
CA LEU A 82 13.32 -5.09 -1.17
C LEU A 82 12.47 -6.12 -0.44
N LEU A 83 11.36 -5.70 0.15
CA LEU A 83 10.43 -6.59 0.84
C LEU A 83 9.88 -7.67 -0.11
N ALA A 84 9.41 -7.27 -1.28
CA ALA A 84 8.86 -8.20 -2.27
C ALA A 84 9.92 -9.17 -2.81
N GLN A 85 11.16 -8.71 -2.95
CA GLN A 85 12.27 -9.57 -3.38
C GLN A 85 12.66 -10.58 -2.30
N LYS A 86 12.66 -10.19 -1.05
CA LYS A 86 13.06 -11.06 0.07
C LYS A 86 11.95 -11.97 0.55
N LEU A 87 10.70 -11.53 0.47
CA LEU A 87 9.55 -12.27 0.98
C LEU A 87 8.47 -12.43 -0.11
N PRO A 88 8.81 -13.05 -1.26
CA PRO A 88 7.88 -13.11 -2.40
C PRO A 88 6.62 -13.93 -2.13
N THR A 89 6.65 -14.80 -1.13
CA THR A 89 5.45 -15.54 -0.72
C THR A 89 4.40 -14.62 -0.07
N PHE A 90 4.85 -13.58 0.61
CA PHE A 90 3.98 -12.71 1.39
C PHE A 90 3.74 -11.35 0.73
N ALA A 91 4.69 -10.84 -0.04
CA ALA A 91 4.63 -9.50 -0.62
C ALA A 91 4.87 -9.57 -2.12
N GLN A 92 3.92 -9.02 -2.88
CA GLN A 92 3.97 -9.02 -4.34
C GLN A 92 3.64 -7.64 -4.90
N ILE A 93 4.26 -7.30 -6.02
CA ILE A 93 4.04 -6.03 -6.71
C ILE A 93 3.53 -6.32 -8.12
N ARG A 94 2.46 -5.65 -8.50
CA ARG A 94 1.91 -5.68 -9.85
C ARG A 94 1.84 -4.29 -10.45
N ILE A 95 1.93 -4.23 -11.78
CA ILE A 95 1.83 -3.00 -12.57
C ILE A 95 0.50 -3.02 -13.30
N THR A 96 -0.20 -1.89 -13.30
CA THR A 96 -1.45 -1.76 -14.05
C THR A 96 -1.19 -1.93 -15.54
N SER A 97 -2.04 -2.70 -16.21
CA SER A 97 -1.94 -2.93 -17.66
C SER A 97 -3.23 -2.56 -18.38
N ASP A 98 -4.38 -2.67 -17.72
CA ASP A 98 -5.65 -2.27 -18.30
C ASP A 98 -5.66 -0.74 -18.50
N PRO A 99 -6.01 -0.24 -19.71
CA PRO A 99 -6.02 1.20 -19.97
C PRO A 99 -6.89 2.01 -19.01
N ASP A 100 -8.01 1.46 -18.57
CA ASP A 100 -8.87 2.15 -17.60
C ASP A 100 -8.23 2.21 -16.22
N HIS A 101 -7.55 1.15 -15.80
CA HIS A 101 -6.86 1.13 -14.51
C HIS A 101 -5.63 2.05 -14.51
N ARG A 102 -4.99 2.24 -15.65
CA ARG A 102 -3.85 3.17 -15.75
C ARG A 102 -4.26 4.63 -15.56
N LYS A 103 -5.54 4.94 -15.69
CA LYS A 103 -6.09 6.27 -15.41
C LYS A 103 -6.39 6.50 -13.93
N PHE A 104 -6.31 5.46 -13.12
CA PHE A 104 -6.53 5.56 -11.68
C PHE A 104 -5.50 6.50 -11.07
N SER A 105 -5.97 7.55 -10.39
CA SER A 105 -5.11 8.65 -9.91
C SER A 105 -5.07 8.79 -8.40
N GLU A 106 -5.79 7.95 -7.66
CA GLU A 106 -5.80 8.01 -6.20
C GLU A 106 -4.71 7.13 -5.61
N ASN A 107 -4.39 7.36 -4.33
CA ASN A 107 -3.54 6.47 -3.55
C ASN A 107 -4.35 5.91 -2.39
N TRP A 108 -4.35 4.59 -2.25
CA TRP A 108 -5.04 3.92 -1.15
C TRP A 108 -4.07 3.04 -0.37
N LEU A 109 -4.27 3.02 0.94
CA LEU A 109 -3.67 2.06 1.85
C LEU A 109 -4.81 1.36 2.58
N ILE A 110 -4.87 0.03 2.49
CA ILE A 110 -5.90 -0.78 3.14
C ILE A 110 -5.20 -1.72 4.11
N VAL A 111 -5.60 -1.68 5.37
CA VAL A 111 -4.97 -2.46 6.43
C VAL A 111 -6.00 -3.34 7.12
N ASP A 112 -5.76 -4.64 7.10
CA ASP A 112 -6.65 -5.64 7.66
C ASP A 112 -8.05 -5.51 7.07
N ASP A 113 -9.11 -5.61 7.88
CA ASP A 113 -10.48 -5.55 7.36
C ASP A 113 -11.25 -4.32 7.82
N ASP A 114 -10.61 -3.38 8.51
CA ASP A 114 -11.31 -2.27 9.15
C ASP A 114 -10.66 -0.89 9.00
N ALA A 115 -9.44 -0.80 8.48
CA ALA A 115 -8.71 0.46 8.44
C ALA A 115 -8.23 0.78 7.03
N PHE A 116 -8.25 2.06 6.67
CA PHE A 116 -7.76 2.50 5.38
C PHE A 116 -7.38 3.99 5.38
N MET A 117 -6.53 4.35 4.43
CA MET A 117 -6.26 5.73 4.03
C MET A 117 -6.59 5.85 2.55
N ARG A 118 -7.31 6.89 2.17
CA ARG A 118 -7.65 7.17 0.79
C ARG A 118 -7.26 8.60 0.45
N LEU A 119 -6.28 8.77 -0.43
CA LEU A 119 -5.88 10.07 -0.94
C LEU A 119 -6.51 10.28 -2.31
N GLY A 120 -7.60 11.04 -2.34
CA GLY A 120 -8.27 11.38 -3.59
C GLY A 120 -7.47 12.40 -4.40
N ASN A 121 -6.64 13.20 -3.73
CA ASN A 121 -5.72 14.12 -4.38
C ASN A 121 -4.30 13.89 -3.83
N PRO A 122 -3.59 12.86 -4.34
CA PRO A 122 -2.29 12.49 -3.79
C PRO A 122 -1.19 13.53 -4.02
N PHE A 123 -1.28 14.32 -5.09
CA PHE A 123 -0.29 15.36 -5.35
C PHE A 123 -0.28 16.46 -4.29
N GLN A 124 -1.41 16.70 -3.65
CA GLN A 124 -1.52 17.67 -2.57
C GLN A 124 -1.58 17.00 -1.19
N TYR A 125 -1.42 15.69 -1.14
CA TYR A 125 -1.51 14.91 0.10
C TYR A 125 -2.83 15.19 0.83
N GLU A 126 -3.93 15.11 0.09
CA GLU A 126 -5.27 15.35 0.63
C GLU A 126 -6.13 14.11 0.51
N GLY A 127 -6.86 13.81 1.55
CA GLY A 127 -7.77 12.68 1.59
C GLY A 127 -8.35 12.46 2.97
N ASN A 128 -8.62 11.20 3.28
CA ASN A 128 -9.18 10.82 4.58
C ASN A 128 -8.71 9.43 4.97
N PHE A 129 -8.86 9.11 6.25
CA PHE A 129 -8.62 7.76 6.76
C PHE A 129 -9.68 7.39 7.80
N ASP A 130 -9.80 6.09 8.01
CA ASP A 130 -10.66 5.55 9.06
C ASP A 130 -9.97 4.32 9.65
N THR A 131 -10.09 4.14 10.95
CA THR A 131 -9.49 3.00 11.66
C THR A 131 -10.52 1.98 12.14
N ASP A 132 -11.80 2.25 11.91
CA ASP A 132 -12.89 1.38 12.36
C ASP A 132 -14.07 1.50 11.40
N ASN A 133 -13.89 0.99 10.17
CA ASN A 133 -14.93 1.05 9.15
C ASN A 133 -14.84 -0.16 8.22
N ARG A 134 -15.42 -1.27 8.66
CA ARG A 134 -15.37 -2.52 7.90
C ARG A 134 -16.09 -2.42 6.56
N LEU A 135 -17.20 -1.70 6.50
CA LEU A 135 -18.00 -1.60 5.29
C LEU A 135 -17.21 -0.90 4.17
N ASP A 136 -16.67 0.28 4.44
CA ASP A 136 -15.91 1.03 3.45
C ASP A 136 -14.58 0.35 3.13
N CYS A 137 -13.92 -0.22 4.14
CA CYS A 137 -12.69 -0.98 3.95
C CYS A 137 -12.90 -2.15 2.99
N ARG A 138 -13.99 -2.88 3.16
CA ARG A 138 -14.35 -4.00 2.31
C ARG A 138 -14.59 -3.55 0.87
N SER A 139 -15.31 -2.45 0.69
CA SER A 139 -15.58 -1.90 -0.63
C SER A 139 -14.28 -1.51 -1.35
N LEU A 140 -13.37 -0.83 -0.66
CA LEU A 140 -12.06 -0.49 -1.21
C LEU A 140 -11.23 -1.74 -1.54
N ALA A 141 -11.26 -2.74 -0.68
CA ALA A 141 -10.53 -3.98 -0.91
C ALA A 141 -11.07 -4.73 -2.13
N GLU A 142 -12.38 -4.76 -2.33
CA GLU A 142 -12.98 -5.37 -3.52
C GLU A 142 -12.53 -4.66 -4.79
N ASP A 143 -12.55 -3.33 -4.81
CA ASP A 143 -12.08 -2.55 -5.94
C ASP A 143 -10.58 -2.77 -6.18
N PHE A 144 -9.78 -2.83 -5.12
CA PHE A 144 -8.36 -3.14 -5.22
C PHE A 144 -8.12 -4.51 -5.87
N ILE A 145 -8.85 -5.53 -5.44
CA ILE A 145 -8.71 -6.88 -5.99
C ILE A 145 -9.07 -6.91 -7.47
N ASP A 146 -10.11 -6.19 -7.89
CA ASP A 146 -10.47 -6.10 -9.30
C ASP A 146 -9.32 -5.54 -10.14
N ILE A 147 -8.66 -4.49 -9.66
CA ILE A 147 -7.49 -3.92 -10.33
C ILE A 147 -6.32 -4.91 -10.30
N TRP A 148 -6.10 -5.55 -9.17
CA TRP A 148 -5.03 -6.54 -8.98
C TRP A 148 -5.14 -7.68 -9.98
N GLU A 149 -6.33 -8.24 -10.15
CA GLU A 149 -6.55 -9.37 -11.06
C GLU A 149 -6.28 -9.00 -12.52
N ALA A 150 -6.48 -7.74 -12.89
CA ALA A 150 -6.24 -7.24 -14.24
C ALA A 150 -4.84 -6.63 -14.40
N SER A 151 -4.00 -6.70 -13.40
CA SER A 151 -2.65 -6.14 -13.43
C SER A 151 -1.62 -7.22 -13.71
N GLN A 152 -0.41 -6.81 -14.11
CA GLN A 152 0.67 -7.71 -14.46
C GLN A 152 1.76 -7.69 -13.39
N GLN A 153 2.43 -8.83 -13.23
CA GLN A 153 3.55 -8.93 -12.31
C GLN A 153 4.66 -7.95 -12.72
N ASP A 154 5.24 -7.27 -11.73
CA ASP A 154 6.30 -6.31 -11.99
C ASP A 154 7.61 -7.03 -12.32
N GLN A 155 8.10 -6.84 -13.55
CA GLN A 155 9.34 -7.44 -14.00
C GLN A 155 10.57 -6.83 -13.33
N ASN A 156 10.51 -5.57 -12.94
CA ASN A 156 11.62 -4.92 -12.27
C ASN A 156 11.85 -5.49 -10.87
N THR A 157 10.77 -5.84 -10.18
CA THR A 157 10.84 -6.50 -8.86
C THR A 157 11.36 -7.93 -8.98
N ARG A 158 11.02 -8.62 -10.08
CA ARG A 158 11.45 -9.99 -10.31
C ARG A 158 12.93 -10.13 -10.63
N ARG A 159 13.61 -9.06 -10.94
CA ARG A 159 15.05 -9.09 -11.16
C ARG A 159 15.74 -9.48 -9.87
N LEU A 160 15.92 -10.76 -9.75
CA LEU A 160 16.80 -11.27 -8.72
C LEU A 160 18.20 -10.80 -9.06
N SER A 161 18.84 -10.18 -8.13
CA SER A 161 20.27 -9.99 -8.20
C SER A 161 20.89 -11.39 -8.22
N LEU A 162 21.41 -11.73 -9.34
CA LEU A 162 22.15 -12.97 -9.48
C LEU A 162 23.49 -12.85 -8.80
#